data_b16741a8f74aef95a0bf7654c371b37d
#
_entry.id   b16741a8f74aef95a0bf7654c371b37d
#
_cell.length_a   1.000
_cell.length_b   1.000
_cell.length_c   1.000
_cell.angle_alpha   90.00
_cell.angle_beta   90.00
_cell.angle_gamma   90.00
#
_symmetry.space_group_name_H-M   'P 1'
#
loop_
_entity.id
_entity.type
_entity.pdbx_description
1 polymer ?
#
loop_
_entity_poly.entity_id
_entity_poly.type
_entity_poly.pdbx_seq_one_letter_code
_entity_poly.pdbx_strand_id
1 'polypeptide(L)'
;LDLALVGAAAAYTLDGGERGEVNYETFSADGARVEFTGVAAHPGWAKDTMVNALRLAARFVAALPPEASPERTAGRDGFVHPVEISGNSERATVRLILRDFELDGLAAKRALVEQAAGAIRAAEPRARVEVNFTEQYRNMRYGLEKDMRPVEHALAAVRRAGIEPVVNAVRGGTDGSRLTARGLPAPNLFTGMQEVHSQREW
;
A
#
# COMPACT_ATOMS: atom_id res chain seq x y z
N LEU A 1 12.08 13.11 -12.48
CA LEU A 1 11.85 14.55 -12.53
C LEU A 1 12.85 15.24 -11.61
N ASP A 2 13.60 16.23 -12.12
CA ASP A 2 14.48 17.10 -11.34
C ASP A 2 13.68 18.35 -10.89
N LEU A 3 13.32 18.39 -9.60
CA LEU A 3 12.48 19.46 -9.06
C LEU A 3 13.19 20.81 -9.00
N ALA A 4 14.54 20.82 -8.92
CA ALA A 4 15.31 22.06 -8.95
C ALA A 4 15.21 22.75 -10.33
N LEU A 5 15.21 21.97 -11.40
CA LEU A 5 15.01 22.49 -12.76
C LEU A 5 13.58 22.93 -13.03
N VAL A 6 12.60 22.30 -12.38
CA VAL A 6 11.19 22.68 -12.51
C VAL A 6 10.94 24.08 -11.93
N GLY A 7 11.57 24.40 -10.79
CA GLY A 7 11.49 25.72 -10.17
C GLY A 7 10.08 26.15 -9.73
N ALA A 8 9.14 25.22 -9.64
CA ALA A 8 7.75 25.50 -9.28
C ALA A 8 7.55 25.48 -7.76
N ALA A 9 6.69 26.35 -7.25
CA ALA A 9 6.31 26.38 -5.84
C ALA A 9 5.22 25.34 -5.50
N ALA A 10 4.44 24.89 -6.50
CA ALA A 10 3.42 23.86 -6.39
C ALA A 10 3.18 23.22 -7.76
N ALA A 11 2.54 22.05 -7.77
CA ALA A 11 2.10 21.37 -8.98
C ALA A 11 0.67 20.81 -8.78
N TYR A 12 0.08 20.33 -9.85
CA TYR A 12 -1.19 19.60 -9.83
C TYR A 12 -1.04 18.33 -10.66
N THR A 13 -1.49 17.22 -10.13
CA THR A 13 -1.59 15.97 -10.90
C THR A 13 -3.04 15.81 -11.37
N LEU A 14 -3.21 15.27 -12.56
CA LEU A 14 -4.50 14.96 -13.17
C LEU A 14 -4.59 13.43 -13.23
N ASP A 15 -5.34 12.83 -12.31
CA ASP A 15 -5.31 11.37 -12.11
C ASP A 15 -6.62 10.88 -11.48
N GLY A 16 -7.48 10.28 -12.29
CA GLY A 16 -8.73 9.67 -11.85
C GLY A 16 -9.76 10.65 -11.30
N GLY A 17 -10.69 10.11 -10.56
CA GLY A 17 -11.71 10.85 -9.84
C GLY A 17 -12.91 11.31 -10.67
N GLU A 18 -14.04 11.42 -9.99
CA GLU A 18 -15.28 11.95 -10.55
C GLU A 18 -15.16 13.47 -10.76
N ARG A 19 -16.01 13.99 -11.66
CA ARG A 19 -16.03 15.41 -11.96
C ARG A 19 -16.19 16.27 -10.68
N GLY A 20 -15.23 17.15 -10.44
CA GLY A 20 -15.20 18.05 -9.30
C GLY A 20 -14.30 17.58 -8.15
N GLU A 21 -13.76 16.38 -8.20
CA GLU A 21 -12.89 15.88 -7.14
C GLU A 21 -11.57 16.63 -7.07
N VAL A 22 -11.20 16.98 -5.84
CA VAL A 22 -9.89 17.51 -5.47
C VAL A 22 -9.37 16.65 -4.32
N ASN A 23 -8.27 15.97 -4.55
CA ASN A 23 -7.69 15.08 -3.55
C ASN A 23 -6.40 15.69 -3.00
N TYR A 24 -6.30 15.77 -1.70
CA TYR A 24 -5.10 16.16 -0.98
C TYR A 24 -4.73 15.16 0.13
N GLU A 25 -5.41 14.02 0.14
CA GLU A 25 -5.19 12.91 1.05
C GLU A 25 -5.12 11.58 0.30
N THR A 26 -4.10 10.79 0.56
CA THR A 26 -3.89 9.45 0.02
C THR A 26 -3.61 8.46 1.14
N PHE A 27 -3.64 7.17 0.87
CA PHE A 27 -3.02 6.23 1.78
C PHE A 27 -1.53 6.56 1.99
N SER A 28 -1.02 6.18 3.16
CA SER A 28 0.39 5.82 3.36
C SER A 28 0.58 4.35 3.01
N ALA A 29 1.73 3.99 2.48
CA ALA A 29 1.98 2.69 1.89
C ALA A 29 3.32 2.10 2.31
N ASP A 30 3.28 0.84 2.72
CA ASP A 30 4.45 -0.01 2.88
C ASP A 30 4.31 -1.29 2.06
N GLY A 31 5.44 -1.81 1.61
CA GLY A 31 5.58 -3.19 1.16
C GLY A 31 6.09 -4.07 2.29
N ALA A 32 5.72 -5.33 2.31
CA ALA A 32 6.36 -6.34 3.14
C ALA A 32 6.77 -7.54 2.28
N ARG A 33 7.92 -8.12 2.62
CA ARG A 33 8.43 -9.36 2.08
C ARG A 33 8.70 -10.32 3.24
N VAL A 34 8.00 -11.44 3.25
CA VAL A 34 8.18 -12.49 4.25
C VAL A 34 8.85 -13.67 3.58
N GLU A 35 10.01 -14.06 4.07
CA GLU A 35 10.82 -15.14 3.53
C GLU A 35 10.83 -16.31 4.50
N PHE A 36 10.57 -17.49 3.95
CA PHE A 36 10.51 -18.74 4.69
C PHE A 36 11.62 -19.66 4.18
N THR A 37 12.47 -20.14 5.08
CA THR A 37 13.45 -21.20 4.79
C THR A 37 13.06 -22.43 5.60
N GLY A 38 12.84 -23.53 4.91
CA GLY A 38 12.49 -24.82 5.49
C GLY A 38 13.68 -25.75 5.61
N VAL A 39 13.39 -27.03 5.84
CA VAL A 39 14.36 -28.12 5.81
C VAL A 39 13.98 -29.07 4.67
N ALA A 40 14.77 -29.09 3.61
CA ALA A 40 14.53 -29.96 2.49
C ALA A 40 14.85 -31.42 2.82
N ALA A 41 14.04 -32.33 2.32
CA ALA A 41 14.29 -33.78 2.37
C ALA A 41 13.63 -34.45 1.17
N HIS A 42 14.11 -35.65 0.80
CA HIS A 42 13.46 -36.45 -0.23
C HIS A 42 12.04 -36.83 0.20
N PRO A 43 10.99 -36.56 -0.62
CA PRO A 43 9.59 -36.78 -0.20
C PRO A 43 9.29 -38.19 0.31
N GLY A 44 9.92 -39.21 -0.22
CA GLY A 44 9.73 -40.61 0.21
C GLY A 44 10.25 -40.90 1.62
N TRP A 45 11.14 -40.06 2.17
CA TRP A 45 11.75 -40.20 3.52
C TRP A 45 11.63 -38.94 4.34
N ALA A 46 10.65 -38.11 4.03
CA ALA A 46 10.47 -36.80 4.64
C ALA A 46 9.82 -36.82 6.02
N LYS A 47 9.31 -37.98 6.46
CA LYS A 47 8.64 -38.08 7.76
C LYS A 47 9.56 -37.58 8.89
N ASP A 48 9.05 -36.67 9.69
CA ASP A 48 9.70 -36.05 10.85
C ASP A 48 11.00 -35.24 10.54
N THR A 49 11.39 -35.17 9.27
CA THR A 49 12.61 -34.47 8.82
C THR A 49 12.31 -33.21 8.00
N MET A 50 11.39 -33.29 7.04
CA MET A 50 11.08 -32.14 6.17
C MET A 50 10.32 -31.05 6.91
N VAL A 51 10.74 -29.81 6.67
CA VAL A 51 9.94 -28.62 6.94
C VAL A 51 9.70 -27.92 5.62
N ASN A 52 8.47 -27.97 5.14
CA ASN A 52 8.12 -27.45 3.81
C ASN A 52 7.82 -25.94 3.89
N ALA A 53 8.73 -25.09 3.34
CA ALA A 53 8.63 -23.64 3.36
C ALA A 53 7.35 -23.12 2.68
N LEU A 54 6.93 -23.74 1.57
CA LEU A 54 5.70 -23.34 0.86
C LEU A 54 4.45 -23.57 1.71
N ARG A 55 4.40 -24.64 2.52
CA ARG A 55 3.31 -24.88 3.45
C ARG A 55 3.31 -23.85 4.61
N LEU A 56 4.49 -23.41 5.06
CA LEU A 56 4.60 -22.36 6.09
C LEU A 56 4.10 -21.03 5.54
N ALA A 57 4.48 -20.68 4.30
CA ALA A 57 4.01 -19.47 3.62
C ALA A 57 2.47 -19.47 3.43
N ALA A 58 1.89 -20.61 3.03
CA ALA A 58 0.44 -20.75 2.93
C ALA A 58 -0.28 -20.59 4.29
N ARG A 59 0.28 -21.18 5.36
CA ARG A 59 -0.25 -21.01 6.74
C ARG A 59 -0.13 -19.57 7.21
N PHE A 60 0.96 -18.88 6.88
CA PHE A 60 1.15 -17.46 7.19
C PHE A 60 0.04 -16.62 6.55
N VAL A 61 -0.22 -16.80 5.25
CA VAL A 61 -1.30 -16.07 4.55
C VAL A 61 -2.66 -16.36 5.17
N ALA A 62 -2.94 -17.63 5.51
CA ALA A 62 -4.18 -18.03 6.17
C ALA A 62 -4.33 -17.51 7.61
N ALA A 63 -3.23 -17.14 8.26
CA ALA A 63 -3.24 -16.55 9.61
C ALA A 63 -3.45 -15.03 9.62
N LEU A 64 -3.38 -14.36 8.47
CA LEU A 64 -3.71 -12.94 8.38
C LEU A 64 -5.21 -12.73 8.58
N PRO A 65 -5.63 -11.70 9.35
CA PRO A 65 -7.05 -11.46 9.62
C PRO A 65 -7.81 -11.16 8.31
N PRO A 66 -8.85 -11.95 7.96
CA PRO A 66 -9.60 -11.73 6.72
C PRO A 66 -10.29 -10.34 6.68
N GLU A 67 -10.67 -9.81 7.84
CA GLU A 67 -11.27 -8.47 7.98
C GLU A 67 -10.30 -7.33 7.64
N ALA A 68 -8.99 -7.59 7.68
CA ALA A 68 -7.98 -6.62 7.27
C ALA A 68 -7.64 -6.70 5.77
N SER A 69 -8.34 -7.49 4.97
CA SER A 69 -8.10 -7.60 3.54
C SER A 69 -8.78 -6.48 2.74
N PRO A 70 -8.29 -6.13 1.54
CA PRO A 70 -8.94 -5.11 0.70
C PRO A 70 -10.37 -5.49 0.31
N GLU A 71 -10.71 -6.80 0.23
CA GLU A 71 -12.06 -7.28 -0.09
C GLU A 71 -13.08 -7.03 1.04
N ARG A 72 -12.61 -6.68 2.23
CA ARG A 72 -13.42 -6.48 3.43
C ARG A 72 -13.35 -5.06 3.99
N THR A 73 -12.56 -4.18 3.39
CA THR A 73 -12.31 -2.83 3.88
C THR A 73 -12.85 -1.78 2.91
N ALA A 74 -13.37 -0.68 3.44
CA ALA A 74 -13.91 0.43 2.67
C ALA A 74 -13.61 1.79 3.35
N GLY A 75 -13.95 2.90 2.69
CA GLY A 75 -13.81 4.25 3.25
C GLY A 75 -12.40 4.50 3.76
N ARG A 76 -12.25 4.74 5.04
CA ARG A 76 -10.95 5.03 5.67
C ARG A 76 -10.23 3.81 6.26
N ASP A 77 -10.80 2.62 6.14
CA ASP A 77 -10.16 1.41 6.65
C ASP A 77 -8.87 1.10 5.86
N GLY A 78 -7.78 0.88 6.55
CA GLY A 78 -6.55 0.37 5.96
C GLY A 78 -6.60 -1.15 5.77
N PHE A 79 -5.63 -1.71 5.03
CA PHE A 79 -5.60 -3.14 4.73
C PHE A 79 -4.18 -3.74 4.69
N VAL A 80 -4.14 -5.07 4.79
CA VAL A 80 -2.98 -5.94 4.49
C VAL A 80 -3.38 -6.85 3.33
N HIS A 81 -2.66 -6.77 2.21
CA HIS A 81 -2.97 -7.54 1.01
C HIS A 81 -1.79 -8.38 0.54
N PRO A 82 -1.85 -9.72 0.68
CA PRO A 82 -0.91 -10.60 0.02
C PRO A 82 -1.09 -10.51 -1.50
N VAL A 83 -0.05 -10.08 -2.21
CA VAL A 83 -0.10 -9.90 -3.68
C VAL A 83 0.57 -11.05 -4.44
N GLU A 84 1.44 -11.80 -3.76
CA GLU A 84 2.18 -12.90 -4.37
C GLU A 84 2.61 -13.90 -3.31
N ILE A 85 2.51 -15.17 -3.65
CA ILE A 85 3.15 -16.28 -2.93
C ILE A 85 3.91 -17.12 -3.96
N SER A 86 5.20 -17.36 -3.72
CA SER A 86 6.06 -18.11 -4.61
C SER A 86 7.07 -18.96 -3.85
N GLY A 87 7.57 -20.04 -4.46
CA GLY A 87 8.62 -20.85 -3.84
C GLY A 87 8.42 -22.36 -4.00
N ASN A 88 9.14 -23.10 -3.16
CA ASN A 88 9.16 -24.55 -3.11
C ASN A 88 9.28 -25.07 -1.66
N SER A 89 9.62 -26.36 -1.49
CA SER A 89 9.76 -26.96 -0.15
C SER A 89 10.94 -26.38 0.66
N GLU A 90 11.98 -25.88 0.00
CA GLU A 90 13.16 -25.33 0.67
C GLU A 90 12.99 -23.86 1.03
N ARG A 91 12.49 -23.06 0.09
CA ARG A 91 12.32 -21.61 0.25
C ARG A 91 10.99 -21.15 -0.33
N ALA A 92 10.34 -20.24 0.37
CA ALA A 92 9.14 -19.58 -0.13
C ALA A 92 9.15 -18.09 0.25
N THR A 93 8.44 -17.30 -0.50
CA THR A 93 8.30 -15.87 -0.27
C THR A 93 6.84 -15.46 -0.39
N VAL A 94 6.38 -14.61 0.51
CA VAL A 94 5.11 -13.90 0.40
C VAL A 94 5.41 -12.40 0.28
N ARG A 95 4.84 -11.76 -0.73
CA ARG A 95 4.87 -10.31 -0.89
C ARG A 95 3.53 -9.72 -0.51
N LEU A 96 3.56 -8.65 0.26
CA LEU A 96 2.36 -7.96 0.73
C LEU A 96 2.48 -6.46 0.48
N ILE A 97 1.34 -5.82 0.35
CA ILE A 97 1.20 -4.37 0.44
C ILE A 97 0.33 -4.02 1.65
N LEU A 98 0.74 -2.99 2.39
CA LEU A 98 0.07 -2.48 3.56
C LEU A 98 -0.36 -1.05 3.27
N ARG A 99 -1.58 -0.69 3.61
CA ARG A 99 -2.16 0.62 3.37
C ARG A 99 -2.91 1.10 4.59
N ASP A 100 -2.73 2.37 4.93
CA ASP A 100 -3.56 3.08 5.91
C ASP A 100 -3.43 4.59 5.67
N PHE A 101 -4.46 5.37 6.02
CA PHE A 101 -4.37 6.82 5.98
C PHE A 101 -3.48 7.38 7.08
N GLU A 102 -3.50 6.73 8.24
CA GLU A 102 -2.76 7.16 9.42
C GLU A 102 -1.49 6.31 9.63
N LEU A 103 -0.42 6.93 10.15
CA LEU A 103 0.83 6.21 10.39
C LEU A 103 0.69 5.16 11.51
N ASP A 104 -0.11 5.46 12.53
CA ASP A 104 -0.40 4.48 13.59
C ASP A 104 -1.19 3.29 13.07
N GLY A 105 -2.15 3.53 12.16
CA GLY A 105 -2.85 2.47 11.45
C GLY A 105 -1.92 1.61 10.59
N LEU A 106 -0.97 2.25 9.90
CA LEU A 106 0.05 1.53 9.11
C LEU A 106 0.99 0.71 10.02
N ALA A 107 1.38 1.25 11.17
CA ALA A 107 2.14 0.51 12.18
C ALA A 107 1.37 -0.71 12.72
N ALA A 108 0.07 -0.56 12.96
CA ALA A 108 -0.80 -1.69 13.33
C ALA A 108 -0.85 -2.78 12.25
N LYS A 109 -0.87 -2.40 10.95
CA LYS A 109 -0.80 -3.37 9.83
C LYS A 109 0.55 -4.12 9.80
N ARG A 110 1.67 -3.43 10.09
CA ARG A 110 2.98 -4.09 10.26
C ARG A 110 2.95 -5.09 11.41
N ALA A 111 2.33 -4.72 12.54
CA ALA A 111 2.21 -5.60 13.69
C ALA A 111 1.42 -6.88 13.38
N LEU A 112 0.35 -6.82 12.58
CA LEU A 112 -0.39 -8.01 12.12
C LEU A 112 0.52 -8.97 11.33
N VAL A 113 1.34 -8.45 10.43
CA VAL A 113 2.29 -9.26 9.64
C VAL A 113 3.33 -9.92 10.56
N GLU A 114 3.91 -9.18 11.50
CA GLU A 114 4.87 -9.72 12.46
C GLU A 114 4.25 -10.75 13.40
N GLN A 115 3.01 -10.53 13.85
CA GLN A 115 2.28 -11.49 14.69
C GLN A 115 2.04 -12.80 13.94
N ALA A 116 1.60 -12.73 12.69
CA ALA A 116 1.40 -13.92 11.86
C ALA A 116 2.74 -14.67 11.64
N ALA A 117 3.82 -13.96 11.33
CA ALA A 117 5.16 -14.54 11.18
C ALA A 117 5.67 -15.15 12.49
N GLY A 118 5.44 -14.48 13.63
CA GLY A 118 5.77 -14.96 14.97
C GLY A 118 5.06 -16.27 15.32
N ALA A 119 3.80 -16.40 14.97
CA ALA A 119 3.05 -17.64 15.14
C ALA A 119 3.64 -18.81 14.34
N ILE A 120 4.13 -18.55 13.11
CA ILE A 120 4.80 -19.59 12.31
C ILE A 120 6.15 -19.97 12.93
N ARG A 121 6.97 -18.99 13.38
CA ARG A 121 8.25 -19.25 14.09
C ARG A 121 8.05 -20.11 15.34
N ALA A 122 7.01 -19.82 16.13
CA ALA A 122 6.68 -20.56 17.33
C ALA A 122 6.22 -21.99 17.04
N ALA A 123 5.45 -22.18 15.97
CA ALA A 123 4.90 -23.49 15.60
C ALA A 123 5.94 -24.41 14.93
N GLU A 124 6.98 -23.86 14.28
CA GLU A 124 8.05 -24.64 13.63
C GLU A 124 9.41 -23.97 13.86
N PRO A 125 10.06 -24.25 15.01
CA PRO A 125 11.35 -23.63 15.35
C PRO A 125 12.53 -24.00 14.43
N ARG A 126 12.40 -25.06 13.63
CA ARG A 126 13.43 -25.47 12.65
C ARG A 126 13.41 -24.62 11.37
N ALA A 127 12.34 -23.85 11.17
CA ALA A 127 12.25 -22.93 10.04
C ALA A 127 12.85 -21.57 10.38
N ARG A 128 13.41 -20.91 9.36
CA ARG A 128 13.73 -19.48 9.45
C ARG A 128 12.63 -18.68 8.78
N VAL A 129 12.10 -17.68 9.48
CA VAL A 129 11.08 -16.77 8.95
C VAL A 129 11.54 -15.34 9.18
N GLU A 130 11.74 -14.60 8.10
CA GLU A 130 12.21 -13.22 8.10
C GLU A 130 11.18 -12.29 7.50
N VAL A 131 10.96 -11.15 8.13
CA VAL A 131 10.03 -10.11 7.66
C VAL A 131 10.84 -8.86 7.36
N ASN A 132 10.71 -8.35 6.14
CA ASN A 132 11.34 -7.12 5.70
C ASN A 132 10.28 -6.13 5.22
N PHE A 133 10.24 -4.95 5.83
CA PHE A 133 9.36 -3.86 5.42
C PHE A 133 10.11 -2.83 4.58
N THR A 134 9.42 -2.29 3.58
CA THR A 134 9.93 -1.22 2.72
C THR A 134 8.89 -0.11 2.63
N GLU A 135 9.29 1.10 2.96
CA GLU A 135 8.47 2.28 2.75
C GLU A 135 8.27 2.51 1.25
N GLN A 136 7.04 2.72 0.81
CA GLN A 136 6.72 3.02 -0.59
C GLN A 136 6.40 4.51 -0.80
N TYR A 137 5.44 5.04 -0.04
CA TYR A 137 5.09 6.46 0.01
C TYR A 137 4.29 6.78 1.27
N ARG A 138 4.12 8.07 1.55
CA ARG A 138 3.31 8.57 2.67
C ARG A 138 2.13 9.37 2.15
N ASN A 139 1.07 9.46 2.97
CA ASN A 139 -0.09 10.27 2.72
C ASN A 139 0.34 11.70 2.38
N MET A 140 -0.07 12.21 1.22
CA MET A 140 0.32 13.54 0.77
C MET A 140 -0.21 14.65 1.68
N ARG A 141 -1.24 14.37 2.49
CA ARG A 141 -1.77 15.29 3.49
C ARG A 141 -0.67 15.83 4.40
N TYR A 142 0.25 14.99 4.86
CA TYR A 142 1.33 15.40 5.77
C TYR A 142 2.27 16.46 5.18
N GLY A 143 2.37 16.52 3.87
CA GLY A 143 3.12 17.57 3.19
C GLY A 143 2.26 18.79 2.88
N LEU A 144 1.03 18.57 2.41
CA LEU A 144 0.11 19.62 1.98
C LEU A 144 -0.45 20.44 3.15
N GLU A 145 -0.66 19.86 4.33
CA GLU A 145 -1.08 20.60 5.55
C GLU A 145 -0.08 21.67 6.00
N LYS A 146 1.17 21.60 5.54
CA LYS A 146 2.17 22.65 5.80
C LYS A 146 1.92 23.92 4.99
N ASP A 147 1.27 23.79 3.85
CA ASP A 147 0.84 24.88 2.98
C ASP A 147 -0.37 24.45 2.15
N MET A 148 -1.55 24.82 2.58
CA MET A 148 -2.82 24.47 1.93
C MET A 148 -3.16 25.33 0.70
N ARG A 149 -2.38 26.40 0.40
CA ARG A 149 -2.66 27.30 -0.73
C ARG A 149 -2.86 26.59 -2.07
N PRO A 150 -2.06 25.56 -2.44
CA PRO A 150 -2.31 24.81 -3.68
C PRO A 150 -3.68 24.11 -3.71
N VAL A 151 -4.13 23.58 -2.57
CA VAL A 151 -5.45 22.92 -2.44
C VAL A 151 -6.55 23.98 -2.55
N GLU A 152 -6.43 25.11 -1.85
CA GLU A 152 -7.39 26.21 -1.89
C GLU A 152 -7.52 26.78 -3.31
N HIS A 153 -6.40 26.95 -4.03
CA HIS A 153 -6.38 27.38 -5.42
C HIS A 153 -7.10 26.37 -6.34
N ALA A 154 -6.89 25.08 -6.14
CA ALA A 154 -7.58 24.02 -6.89
C ALA A 154 -9.10 24.11 -6.66
N LEU A 155 -9.55 24.15 -5.41
CA LEU A 155 -10.96 24.28 -5.05
C LEU A 155 -11.60 25.55 -5.66
N ALA A 156 -10.90 26.70 -5.59
CA ALA A 156 -11.37 27.93 -6.17
C ALA A 156 -11.43 27.86 -7.71
N ALA A 157 -10.48 27.19 -8.35
CA ALA A 157 -10.47 27.02 -9.81
C ALA A 157 -11.64 26.15 -10.28
N VAL A 158 -11.93 25.05 -9.58
CA VAL A 158 -13.08 24.17 -9.85
C VAL A 158 -14.40 24.94 -9.75
N ARG A 159 -14.57 25.76 -8.67
CA ARG A 159 -15.76 26.62 -8.53
C ARG A 159 -15.90 27.64 -9.66
N ARG A 160 -14.78 28.30 -10.06
CA ARG A 160 -14.79 29.27 -11.17
C ARG A 160 -15.16 28.62 -12.49
N ALA A 161 -14.90 27.32 -12.67
CA ALA A 161 -15.34 26.55 -13.83
C ALA A 161 -16.83 26.15 -13.78
N GLY A 162 -17.58 26.60 -12.78
CA GLY A 162 -19.00 26.26 -12.62
C GLY A 162 -19.23 24.83 -12.10
N ILE A 163 -18.23 24.24 -11.45
CA ILE A 163 -18.29 22.89 -10.90
C ILE A 163 -18.24 22.99 -9.39
N GLU A 164 -19.12 22.25 -8.68
CA GLU A 164 -19.02 22.15 -7.21
C GLU A 164 -17.87 21.20 -6.86
N PRO A 165 -16.85 21.65 -6.11
CA PRO A 165 -15.74 20.80 -5.75
C PRO A 165 -16.13 19.79 -4.67
N VAL A 166 -15.64 18.56 -4.83
CA VAL A 166 -15.78 17.45 -3.87
C VAL A 166 -14.39 17.08 -3.37
N VAL A 167 -14.22 17.05 -2.06
CA VAL A 167 -12.95 16.65 -1.44
C VAL A 167 -13.06 15.19 -1.01
N ASN A 168 -12.32 14.33 -1.66
CA ASN A 168 -12.24 12.90 -1.35
C ASN A 168 -10.80 12.47 -1.06
N ALA A 169 -10.67 11.42 -0.26
CA ALA A 169 -9.39 10.76 -0.01
C ALA A 169 -9.21 9.59 -0.99
N VAL A 170 -8.00 9.43 -1.52
CA VAL A 170 -7.64 8.35 -2.45
C VAL A 170 -7.16 7.12 -1.68
N ARG A 171 -7.81 5.97 -1.88
CA ARG A 171 -7.39 4.68 -1.29
C ARG A 171 -6.19 4.06 -2.01
N GLY A 172 -5.28 4.86 -2.48
CA GLY A 172 -4.07 4.50 -3.22
C GLY A 172 -3.04 5.62 -3.09
N GLY A 173 -2.05 5.60 -3.96
CA GLY A 173 -1.10 6.68 -4.15
C GLY A 173 -1.33 7.35 -5.49
N THR A 174 -0.91 8.60 -5.60
CA THR A 174 -0.86 9.37 -6.85
C THR A 174 0.57 9.86 -7.06
N ASP A 175 0.89 10.36 -8.23
CA ASP A 175 2.16 11.06 -8.46
C ASP A 175 2.27 12.29 -7.56
N GLY A 176 1.15 12.90 -7.19
CA GLY A 176 1.07 13.99 -6.22
C GLY A 176 1.64 13.61 -4.85
N SER A 177 1.42 12.38 -4.39
CA SER A 177 2.00 11.88 -3.13
C SER A 177 3.53 11.87 -3.17
N ARG A 178 4.10 11.43 -4.30
CA ARG A 178 5.56 11.36 -4.50
C ARG A 178 6.20 12.74 -4.67
N LEU A 179 5.52 13.64 -5.38
CA LEU A 179 5.97 15.02 -5.57
C LEU A 179 5.95 15.77 -4.24
N THR A 180 4.86 15.65 -3.49
CA THR A 180 4.69 16.29 -2.19
C THR A 180 5.73 15.78 -1.19
N ALA A 181 6.02 14.49 -1.15
CA ALA A 181 7.06 13.91 -0.30
C ALA A 181 8.47 14.45 -0.64
N ARG A 182 8.70 14.89 -1.88
CA ARG A 182 9.96 15.49 -2.36
C ARG A 182 10.00 17.01 -2.21
N GLY A 183 8.99 17.60 -1.56
CA GLY A 183 8.94 19.03 -1.27
C GLY A 183 8.22 19.89 -2.31
N LEU A 184 7.57 19.30 -3.30
CA LEU A 184 6.71 20.01 -4.26
C LEU A 184 5.24 19.70 -3.94
N PRO A 185 4.50 20.58 -3.23
CA PRO A 185 3.10 20.38 -2.92
C PRO A 185 2.28 20.15 -4.21
N ALA A 186 1.62 19.00 -4.31
CA ALA A 186 0.93 18.60 -5.54
C ALA A 186 -0.40 17.89 -5.22
N PRO A 187 -1.50 18.64 -4.98
CA PRO A 187 -2.82 18.03 -4.88
C PRO A 187 -3.24 17.43 -6.21
N ASN A 188 -4.13 16.44 -6.15
CA ASN A 188 -4.64 15.74 -7.31
C ASN A 188 -6.00 16.30 -7.75
N LEU A 189 -6.23 16.39 -9.05
CA LEU A 189 -7.47 16.84 -9.68
C LEU A 189 -8.08 15.71 -10.50
N PHE A 190 -9.39 15.73 -10.64
CA PHE A 190 -10.16 14.79 -11.43
C PHE A 190 -9.84 14.85 -12.93
N THR A 191 -10.04 13.71 -13.60
CA THR A 191 -10.02 13.59 -15.07
C THR A 191 -11.35 13.08 -15.62
N GLY A 192 -12.22 12.53 -14.77
CA GLY A 192 -13.44 11.84 -15.17
C GLY A 192 -13.19 10.43 -15.70
N MET A 193 -12.01 9.87 -15.46
CA MET A 193 -11.60 8.54 -15.88
C MET A 193 -12.52 7.46 -15.31
N GLN A 194 -12.92 6.51 -16.16
CA GLN A 194 -13.83 5.41 -15.82
C GLN A 194 -13.15 4.06 -15.98
N GLU A 195 -13.62 3.05 -15.26
CA GLU A 195 -13.14 1.65 -15.31
C GLU A 195 -11.62 1.50 -15.12
N VAL A 196 -11.06 2.31 -14.23
CA VAL A 196 -9.61 2.42 -13.95
C VAL A 196 -8.96 1.05 -13.73
N HIS A 197 -7.77 0.84 -14.33
CA HIS A 197 -7.01 -0.42 -14.30
C HIS A 197 -7.70 -1.60 -14.98
N SER A 198 -8.65 -1.37 -15.87
CA SER A 198 -9.29 -2.40 -16.67
C SER A 198 -8.94 -2.25 -18.17
N GLN A 199 -9.29 -3.27 -18.97
CA GLN A 199 -9.18 -3.18 -20.43
C GLN A 199 -10.21 -2.21 -21.06
N ARG A 200 -11.11 -1.67 -20.26
CA ARG A 200 -12.18 -0.75 -20.66
C ARG A 200 -12.00 0.65 -20.08
N GLU A 201 -10.81 0.95 -19.57
CA GLU A 201 -10.46 2.27 -19.06
C GLU A 201 -10.55 3.32 -20.17
N TRP A 202 -11.22 4.44 -19.90
CA TRP A 202 -11.39 5.58 -20.82
C TRP A 202 -11.51 6.90 -20.07
#